data_0783d890c52f70466d9bfef0823f18e5
#
_entry.id   0783d890c52f70466d9bfef0823f18e5
#
_cell.length_a   1.000
_cell.length_b   1.000
_cell.length_c   1.000
_cell.angle_alpha   90.00
_cell.angle_beta   90.00
_cell.angle_gamma   90.00
#
_symmetry.space_group_name_H-M   'P 1'
#
loop_
_entity.id
_entity.type
_entity.pdbx_description
1 polymer ?
#
loop_
_entity_poly.entity_id
_entity_poly.type
_entity_poly.pdbx_seq_one_letter_code
_entity_poly.pdbx_strand_id
1 'polypeptide(L)'
;MVERTGRRIRGLDADQRRAQRQDDLLAAALDLFAAAGYPNTSIEQICQAAFVGTKGFYEIFDSKEACYIALLRQVSATIEARMVEALRTLPDDEPAATEVLLSSFAHALVDDPRFAKVTFGQAGGISPAVERQRRENRRWAADFLTSVWQRNGAPADPSLYRVAIGVIGGLFDLVADWML
;
A
#
# COMPACT_ATOMS: atom_id res chain seq x y z
N MET A 1 22.34 13.83 34.86
CA MET A 1 21.92 13.70 33.45
C MET A 1 20.44 14.10 33.41
N VAL A 2 20.13 15.32 32.95
CA VAL A 2 18.79 15.89 33.00
C VAL A 2 18.04 15.45 31.75
N GLU A 3 17.05 14.61 31.93
CA GLU A 3 16.10 14.20 30.87
C GLU A 3 15.34 15.45 30.39
N ARG A 4 15.58 15.88 29.16
CA ARG A 4 14.84 16.99 28.54
C ARG A 4 13.44 16.50 28.20
N THR A 5 12.51 16.65 29.12
CA THR A 5 11.06 16.46 28.87
C THR A 5 10.62 17.45 27.79
N GLY A 6 10.37 16.94 26.59
CA GLY A 6 9.90 17.73 25.45
C GLY A 6 8.58 18.43 25.80
N ARG A 7 8.47 19.71 25.42
CA ARG A 7 7.30 20.55 25.69
C ARG A 7 6.07 19.98 24.97
N ARG A 8 5.13 19.40 25.70
CA ARG A 8 3.84 18.95 25.19
C ARG A 8 2.98 20.13 24.77
N ILE A 9 2.59 20.18 23.49
CA ILE A 9 1.58 21.10 22.98
C ILE A 9 0.39 20.25 22.51
N ARG A 10 -0.82 20.48 23.06
CA ARG A 10 -2.04 19.71 22.82
C ARG A 10 -1.94 18.23 23.21
N GLY A 11 -1.12 17.87 24.22
CA GLY A 11 -1.02 16.49 24.73
C GLY A 11 -0.12 15.54 23.93
N LEU A 12 0.38 15.93 22.75
CA LEU A 12 1.28 15.14 21.93
C LEU A 12 2.74 15.61 22.08
N ASP A 13 3.69 14.68 22.06
CA ASP A 13 5.11 14.99 21.91
C ASP A 13 5.49 15.34 20.45
N ALA A 14 6.76 15.64 20.20
CA ALA A 14 7.21 16.06 18.86
C ALA A 14 7.07 14.94 17.82
N ASP A 15 7.35 13.69 18.21
CA ASP A 15 7.29 12.53 17.32
C ASP A 15 5.84 12.17 17.00
N GLN A 16 4.96 12.20 17.98
CA GLN A 16 3.52 11.98 17.78
C GLN A 16 2.91 13.04 16.84
N ARG A 17 3.31 14.31 16.97
CA ARG A 17 2.85 15.35 16.02
C ARG A 17 3.40 15.16 14.61
N ARG A 18 4.63 14.65 14.49
CA ARG A 18 5.22 14.33 13.19
C ARG A 18 4.47 13.18 12.55
N ALA A 19 4.18 12.09 13.30
CA ALA A 19 3.41 10.95 12.83
C ALA A 19 2.00 11.38 12.40
N GLN A 20 1.29 12.14 13.23
CA GLN A 20 -0.05 12.64 12.87
C GLN A 20 -0.03 13.48 11.58
N ARG A 21 0.93 14.38 11.40
CA ARG A 21 1.05 15.16 10.16
C ARG A 21 1.36 14.28 8.95
N GLN A 22 2.15 13.22 9.12
CA GLN A 22 2.40 12.26 8.06
C GLN A 22 1.12 11.53 7.65
N ASP A 23 0.32 11.09 8.62
CA ASP A 23 -0.95 10.41 8.37
C ASP A 23 -1.94 11.36 7.68
N ASP A 24 -2.05 12.61 8.12
CA ASP A 24 -2.91 13.63 7.51
C ASP A 24 -2.51 13.90 6.05
N LEU A 25 -1.21 14.01 5.76
CA LEU A 25 -0.69 14.20 4.41
C LEU A 25 -0.93 12.99 3.52
N LEU A 26 -0.76 11.76 4.04
CA LEU A 26 -0.99 10.53 3.27
C LEU A 26 -2.49 10.32 2.99
N ALA A 27 -3.37 10.65 3.95
CA ALA A 27 -4.81 10.60 3.73
C ALA A 27 -5.25 11.59 2.63
N ALA A 28 -4.79 12.84 2.68
CA ALA A 28 -5.06 13.84 1.65
C ALA A 28 -4.49 13.42 0.28
N ALA A 29 -3.28 12.87 0.26
CA ALA A 29 -2.64 12.37 -0.96
C ALA A 29 -3.42 11.19 -1.57
N LEU A 30 -3.95 10.27 -0.75
CA LEU A 30 -4.79 9.17 -1.20
C LEU A 30 -6.04 9.69 -1.92
N ASP A 31 -6.76 10.65 -1.32
CA ASP A 31 -7.94 11.24 -1.93
C ASP A 31 -7.64 11.90 -3.27
N LEU A 32 -6.62 12.75 -3.30
CA LEU A 32 -6.27 13.53 -4.49
C LEU A 32 -5.69 12.67 -5.61
N PHE A 33 -4.81 11.73 -5.30
CA PHE A 33 -4.26 10.82 -6.33
C PHE A 33 -5.33 9.86 -6.88
N ALA A 34 -6.27 9.41 -6.05
CA ALA A 34 -7.37 8.58 -6.50
C ALA A 34 -8.39 9.35 -7.35
N ALA A 35 -8.59 10.65 -7.09
CA ALA A 35 -9.55 11.49 -7.82
C ALA A 35 -8.98 12.06 -9.12
N ALA A 36 -7.76 12.61 -9.09
CA ALA A 36 -7.17 13.37 -10.20
C ALA A 36 -5.97 12.69 -10.85
N GLY A 37 -5.42 11.65 -10.23
CA GLY A 37 -4.19 10.99 -10.64
C GLY A 37 -2.91 11.75 -10.20
N TYR A 38 -1.79 11.04 -10.24
CA TYR A 38 -0.49 11.60 -9.84
C TYR A 38 -0.06 12.85 -10.65
N PRO A 39 -0.20 12.89 -12.00
CA PRO A 39 0.24 14.06 -12.77
C PRO A 39 -0.49 15.35 -12.39
N ASN A 40 -1.77 15.26 -12.11
CA ASN A 40 -2.67 16.40 -11.89
C ASN A 40 -2.77 16.84 -10.42
N THR A 41 -2.03 16.21 -9.51
CA THR A 41 -2.00 16.56 -8.10
C THR A 41 -0.72 17.31 -7.77
N SER A 42 -0.81 18.47 -7.10
CA SER A 42 0.33 19.25 -6.63
C SER A 42 0.58 19.06 -5.14
N ILE A 43 1.80 19.40 -4.68
CA ILE A 43 2.15 19.40 -3.24
C ILE A 43 1.28 20.41 -2.49
N GLU A 44 1.00 21.56 -3.10
CA GLU A 44 0.16 22.61 -2.51
C GLU A 44 -1.26 22.11 -2.24
N GLN A 45 -1.84 21.37 -3.19
CA GLN A 45 -3.17 20.77 -3.01
C GLN A 45 -3.17 19.75 -1.87
N ILE A 46 -2.14 18.89 -1.77
CA ILE A 46 -2.01 17.94 -0.67
C ILE A 46 -1.89 18.68 0.66
N CYS A 47 -1.04 19.72 0.74
CA CYS A 47 -0.87 20.53 1.93
C CYS A 47 -2.16 21.22 2.37
N GLN A 48 -2.91 21.77 1.41
CA GLN A 48 -4.18 22.44 1.68
C GLN A 48 -5.23 21.45 2.21
N ALA A 49 -5.36 20.30 1.59
CA ALA A 49 -6.31 19.26 2.00
C ALA A 49 -5.97 18.67 3.38
N ALA A 50 -4.67 18.52 3.68
CA ALA A 50 -4.18 18.02 4.97
C ALA A 50 -4.13 19.07 6.07
N PHE A 51 -4.42 20.35 5.78
CA PHE A 51 -4.22 21.48 6.71
C PHE A 51 -2.78 21.57 7.26
N VAL A 52 -1.80 21.18 6.44
CA VAL A 52 -0.36 21.21 6.77
C VAL A 52 0.32 22.24 5.86
N GLY A 53 1.12 23.12 6.45
CA GLY A 53 1.90 24.07 5.65
C GLY A 53 2.97 23.38 4.81
N THR A 54 3.35 23.97 3.65
CA THR A 54 4.37 23.44 2.73
C THR A 54 5.69 23.10 3.43
N LYS A 55 6.12 23.91 4.40
CA LYS A 55 7.29 23.60 5.24
C LYS A 55 7.10 22.26 5.98
N GLY A 56 5.91 22.03 6.55
CA GLY A 56 5.58 20.80 7.26
C GLY A 56 5.56 19.57 6.35
N PHE A 57 5.20 19.73 5.06
CA PHE A 57 5.33 18.69 4.06
C PHE A 57 6.81 18.29 3.86
N TYR A 58 7.69 19.27 3.59
CA TYR A 58 9.11 19.00 3.35
C TYR A 58 9.89 18.56 4.60
N GLU A 59 9.35 18.71 5.80
CA GLU A 59 9.87 18.07 7.01
C GLU A 59 9.62 16.54 7.04
N ILE A 60 8.70 16.04 6.21
CA ILE A 60 8.26 14.63 6.17
C ILE A 60 8.65 13.95 4.87
N PHE A 61 8.41 14.61 3.73
CA PHE A 61 8.65 14.08 2.39
C PHE A 61 9.51 15.04 1.57
N ASP A 62 10.59 14.51 0.97
CA ASP A 62 11.51 15.30 0.15
C ASP A 62 10.88 15.75 -1.19
N SER A 63 9.81 15.06 -1.63
CA SER A 63 9.15 15.31 -2.92
C SER A 63 7.74 14.72 -2.97
N LYS A 64 6.95 15.12 -3.98
CA LYS A 64 5.67 14.46 -4.32
C LYS A 64 5.84 12.96 -4.58
N GLU A 65 6.93 12.58 -5.24
CA GLU A 65 7.29 11.19 -5.50
C GLU A 65 7.52 10.41 -4.20
N ALA A 66 8.27 10.98 -3.26
CA ALA A 66 8.51 10.36 -1.95
C ALA A 66 7.20 10.16 -1.17
N CYS A 67 6.30 11.15 -1.20
CA CYS A 67 4.96 11.05 -0.63
C CYS A 67 4.15 9.92 -1.30
N TYR A 68 4.18 9.84 -2.64
CA TYR A 68 3.47 8.79 -3.37
C TYR A 68 4.01 7.38 -3.07
N ILE A 69 5.33 7.22 -2.98
CA ILE A 69 5.96 5.95 -2.59
C ILE A 69 5.56 5.55 -1.16
N ALA A 70 5.55 6.51 -0.23
CA ALA A 70 5.09 6.26 1.13
C ALA A 70 3.62 5.82 1.18
N LEU A 71 2.77 6.45 0.36
CA LEU A 71 1.37 6.06 0.20
C LEU A 71 1.23 4.64 -0.36
N LEU A 72 1.98 4.28 -1.42
CA LEU A 72 1.99 2.92 -1.96
C LEU A 72 2.39 1.88 -0.90
N ARG A 73 3.36 2.20 -0.06
CA ARG A 73 3.77 1.33 1.06
C ARG A 73 2.66 1.17 2.09
N GLN A 74 2.00 2.26 2.46
CA GLN A 74 0.90 2.23 3.43
C GLN A 74 -0.28 1.39 2.91
N VAL A 75 -0.67 1.59 1.65
CA VAL A 75 -1.75 0.80 1.02
C VAL A 75 -1.37 -0.68 0.97
N SER A 76 -0.13 -0.99 0.52
CA SER A 76 0.35 -2.37 0.52
C SER A 76 0.33 -3.00 1.91
N ALA A 77 0.82 -2.31 2.93
CA ALA A 77 0.82 -2.81 4.31
C ALA A 77 -0.61 -3.10 4.81
N THR A 78 -1.60 -2.30 4.39
CA THR A 78 -3.01 -2.56 4.72
C THR A 78 -3.53 -3.83 4.05
N ILE A 79 -3.21 -4.03 2.76
CA ILE A 79 -3.57 -5.26 2.03
C ILE A 79 -2.86 -6.47 2.66
N GLU A 80 -1.56 -6.35 2.91
CA GLU A 80 -0.75 -7.38 3.55
C GLU A 80 -1.34 -7.82 4.90
N ALA A 81 -1.70 -6.87 5.76
CA ALA A 81 -2.30 -7.15 7.06
C ALA A 81 -3.62 -7.93 6.93
N ARG A 82 -4.48 -7.58 5.97
CA ARG A 82 -5.72 -8.31 5.69
C ARG A 82 -5.45 -9.73 5.19
N MET A 83 -4.47 -9.90 4.30
CA MET A 83 -4.10 -11.22 3.79
C MET A 83 -3.51 -12.13 4.88
N VAL A 84 -2.65 -11.56 5.74
CA VAL A 84 -2.10 -12.29 6.90
C VAL A 84 -3.20 -12.69 7.90
N GLU A 85 -4.18 -11.83 8.11
CA GLU A 85 -5.31 -12.16 8.99
C GLU A 85 -6.18 -13.27 8.36
N ALA A 86 -6.45 -13.21 7.07
CA ALA A 86 -7.17 -14.26 6.35
C ALA A 86 -6.50 -15.63 6.49
N LEU A 87 -5.15 -15.71 6.51
CA LEU A 87 -4.41 -16.96 6.74
C LEU A 87 -4.70 -17.63 8.09
N ARG A 88 -5.12 -16.86 9.11
CA ARG A 88 -5.40 -17.40 10.46
C ARG A 88 -6.73 -18.13 10.53
N THR A 89 -7.63 -17.83 9.61
CA THR A 89 -9.01 -18.33 9.59
C THR A 89 -9.28 -19.22 8.38
N LEU A 90 -8.23 -19.67 7.68
CA LEU A 90 -8.40 -20.53 6.49
C LEU A 90 -9.04 -21.86 6.89
N PRO A 91 -10.06 -22.31 6.15
CA PRO A 91 -10.58 -23.67 6.27
C PRO A 91 -9.55 -24.69 5.77
N ASP A 92 -9.70 -25.96 6.22
CA ASP A 92 -8.84 -27.07 5.78
C ASP A 92 -9.15 -27.50 4.32
N ASP A 93 -10.33 -27.16 3.82
CA ASP A 93 -10.74 -27.44 2.44
C ASP A 93 -10.08 -26.47 1.48
N GLU A 94 -9.30 -26.98 0.54
CA GLU A 94 -8.49 -26.17 -0.39
C GLU A 94 -9.32 -25.22 -1.27
N PRO A 95 -10.45 -25.63 -1.89
CA PRO A 95 -11.33 -24.73 -2.60
C PRO A 95 -11.87 -23.59 -1.73
N ALA A 96 -12.35 -23.90 -0.54
CA ALA A 96 -12.87 -22.89 0.41
C ALA A 96 -11.75 -21.95 0.89
N ALA A 97 -10.54 -22.45 1.15
CA ALA A 97 -9.39 -21.64 1.50
C ALA A 97 -9.02 -20.67 0.38
N THR A 98 -9.07 -21.12 -0.87
CA THR A 98 -8.81 -20.29 -2.06
C THR A 98 -9.85 -19.18 -2.18
N GLU A 99 -11.14 -19.49 -1.99
CA GLU A 99 -12.23 -18.51 -1.99
C GLU A 99 -12.04 -17.43 -0.92
N VAL A 100 -11.68 -17.84 0.31
CA VAL A 100 -11.40 -16.90 1.43
C VAL A 100 -10.26 -15.95 1.06
N LEU A 101 -9.16 -16.44 0.49
CA LEU A 101 -8.02 -15.60 0.10
C LEU A 101 -8.35 -14.64 -1.03
N LEU A 102 -9.02 -15.12 -2.08
CA LEU A 102 -9.44 -14.27 -3.21
C LEU A 102 -10.45 -13.23 -2.77
N SER A 103 -11.44 -13.60 -1.95
CA SER A 103 -12.43 -12.68 -1.39
C SER A 103 -11.75 -11.62 -0.51
N SER A 104 -10.83 -12.03 0.37
CA SER A 104 -10.09 -11.09 1.24
C SER A 104 -9.25 -10.10 0.44
N PHE A 105 -8.62 -10.55 -0.65
CA PHE A 105 -7.88 -9.67 -1.56
C PHE A 105 -8.82 -8.71 -2.29
N ALA A 106 -9.92 -9.21 -2.85
CA ALA A 106 -10.90 -8.38 -3.53
C ALA A 106 -11.47 -7.30 -2.59
N HIS A 107 -11.89 -7.69 -1.38
CA HIS A 107 -12.38 -6.75 -0.36
C HIS A 107 -11.32 -5.73 0.08
N ALA A 108 -10.04 -6.11 0.13
CA ALA A 108 -8.96 -5.15 0.42
C ALA A 108 -8.86 -4.01 -0.61
N LEU A 109 -9.37 -4.22 -1.82
CA LEU A 109 -9.36 -3.23 -2.91
C LEU A 109 -10.71 -2.55 -3.11
N VAL A 110 -11.81 -3.30 -2.94
CA VAL A 110 -13.17 -2.81 -3.26
C VAL A 110 -13.78 -2.02 -2.10
N ASP A 111 -13.49 -2.40 -0.84
CA ASP A 111 -13.98 -1.68 0.34
C ASP A 111 -13.50 -0.23 0.38
N ASP A 112 -12.31 0.04 -0.14
CA ASP A 112 -11.82 1.38 -0.42
C ASP A 112 -11.27 1.46 -1.86
N PRO A 113 -12.10 1.87 -2.83
CA PRO A 113 -11.72 1.90 -4.24
C PRO A 113 -10.56 2.86 -4.55
N ARG A 114 -10.21 3.77 -3.61
CA ARG A 114 -9.03 4.64 -3.74
C ARG A 114 -7.74 3.82 -3.73
N PHE A 115 -7.71 2.69 -2.98
CA PHE A 115 -6.56 1.79 -2.95
C PHE A 115 -6.28 1.18 -4.32
N ALA A 116 -7.31 0.67 -4.98
CA ALA A 116 -7.17 0.14 -6.33
C ALA A 116 -6.69 1.23 -7.31
N LYS A 117 -7.29 2.42 -7.27
CA LYS A 117 -6.92 3.54 -8.15
C LYS A 117 -5.47 3.99 -7.97
N VAL A 118 -4.98 4.07 -6.73
CA VAL A 118 -3.59 4.48 -6.45
C VAL A 118 -2.60 3.37 -6.80
N THR A 119 -2.96 2.10 -6.54
CA THR A 119 -2.06 0.96 -6.77
C THR A 119 -1.99 0.57 -8.25
N PHE A 120 -3.14 0.50 -8.94
CA PHE A 120 -3.26 -0.05 -10.30
C PHE A 120 -3.62 1.00 -11.36
N GLY A 121 -4.08 2.20 -10.96
CA GLY A 121 -4.43 3.27 -11.91
C GLY A 121 -3.23 3.78 -12.71
N GLN A 122 -3.44 4.85 -13.49
CA GLN A 122 -2.52 5.40 -14.51
C GLN A 122 -1.13 5.87 -14.01
N ALA A 123 -0.61 5.28 -12.97
CA ALA A 123 0.69 5.61 -12.42
C ALA A 123 1.86 4.83 -13.11
N GLY A 124 1.60 4.11 -14.19
CA GLY A 124 2.64 3.52 -15.02
C GLY A 124 3.52 4.60 -15.62
N GLY A 125 4.86 4.48 -15.45
CA GLY A 125 5.81 5.42 -16.03
C GLY A 125 6.06 6.71 -15.24
N ILE A 126 5.61 6.82 -13.98
CA ILE A 126 5.90 8.00 -13.13
C ILE A 126 7.41 8.16 -12.95
N SER A 127 8.07 7.13 -12.45
CA SER A 127 9.53 7.12 -12.26
C SER A 127 10.07 5.72 -12.00
N PRO A 128 11.41 5.51 -12.17
CA PRO A 128 12.05 4.25 -11.80
C PRO A 128 11.91 3.90 -10.31
N ALA A 129 11.78 4.88 -9.41
CA ALA A 129 11.62 4.64 -7.99
C ALA A 129 10.21 4.11 -7.67
N VAL A 130 9.17 4.67 -8.28
CA VAL A 130 7.78 4.19 -8.17
C VAL A 130 7.67 2.77 -8.75
N GLU A 131 8.30 2.50 -9.89
CA GLU A 131 8.31 1.16 -10.49
C GLU A 131 9.05 0.13 -9.62
N ARG A 132 10.12 0.51 -8.95
CA ARG A 132 10.78 -0.37 -7.95
C ARG A 132 9.83 -0.71 -6.81
N GLN A 133 9.12 0.28 -6.23
CA GLN A 133 8.15 0.03 -5.16
C GLN A 133 7.02 -0.91 -5.61
N ARG A 134 6.49 -0.72 -6.81
CA ARG A 134 5.47 -1.61 -7.37
C ARG A 134 5.96 -3.04 -7.57
N ARG A 135 7.22 -3.21 -7.98
CA ARG A 135 7.83 -4.54 -8.08
C ARG A 135 8.04 -5.17 -6.70
N GLU A 136 8.40 -4.40 -5.69
CA GLU A 136 8.50 -4.87 -4.30
C GLU A 136 7.15 -5.38 -3.80
N ASN A 137 6.08 -4.64 -4.03
CA ASN A 137 4.72 -5.05 -3.66
C ASN A 137 4.31 -6.37 -4.36
N ARG A 138 4.61 -6.51 -5.67
CA ARG A 138 4.34 -7.75 -6.41
C ARG A 138 5.17 -8.93 -5.91
N ARG A 139 6.42 -8.72 -5.56
CA ARG A 139 7.28 -9.77 -4.98
C ARG A 139 6.73 -10.26 -3.66
N TRP A 140 6.34 -9.35 -2.77
CA TRP A 140 5.69 -9.74 -1.53
C TRP A 140 4.45 -10.61 -1.79
N ALA A 141 3.57 -10.21 -2.70
CA ALA A 141 2.37 -10.98 -3.04
C ALA A 141 2.72 -12.38 -3.60
N ALA A 142 3.78 -12.49 -4.41
CA ALA A 142 4.24 -13.77 -4.92
C ALA A 142 4.87 -14.65 -3.83
N ASP A 143 5.63 -14.07 -2.91
CA ASP A 143 6.18 -14.78 -1.73
C ASP A 143 5.04 -15.28 -0.83
N PHE A 144 4.02 -14.44 -0.60
CA PHE A 144 2.83 -14.81 0.13
C PHE A 144 2.12 -16.01 -0.52
N LEU A 145 1.83 -15.93 -1.82
CA LEU A 145 1.17 -17.02 -2.57
C LEU A 145 1.99 -18.31 -2.54
N THR A 146 3.30 -18.19 -2.73
CA THR A 146 4.23 -19.32 -2.64
C THR A 146 4.16 -19.98 -1.26
N SER A 147 4.11 -19.18 -0.18
CA SER A 147 4.00 -19.68 1.19
C SER A 147 2.69 -20.41 1.43
N VAL A 148 1.59 -19.96 0.85
CA VAL A 148 0.28 -20.62 0.91
C VAL A 148 0.34 -21.99 0.21
N TRP A 149 0.89 -22.06 -0.99
CA TRP A 149 1.02 -23.31 -1.71
C TRP A 149 1.91 -24.33 -0.98
N GLN A 150 3.03 -23.88 -0.40
CA GLN A 150 3.92 -24.76 0.37
C GLN A 150 3.24 -25.30 1.63
N ARG A 151 2.42 -24.51 2.31
CA ARG A 151 1.59 -24.99 3.45
C ARG A 151 0.61 -26.09 3.03
N ASN A 152 0.12 -26.03 1.79
CA ASN A 152 -0.77 -27.04 1.21
C ASN A 152 -0.02 -28.17 0.46
N GLY A 153 1.26 -28.36 0.79
CA GLY A 153 2.03 -29.53 0.32
C GLY A 153 2.74 -29.34 -1.02
N ALA A 154 2.75 -28.14 -1.59
CA ALA A 154 3.55 -27.89 -2.78
C ALA A 154 5.06 -28.01 -2.46
N PRO A 155 5.87 -28.64 -3.35
CA PRO A 155 7.29 -28.83 -3.10
C PRO A 155 8.03 -27.48 -3.08
N ALA A 156 9.12 -27.40 -2.30
CA ALA A 156 10.01 -26.24 -2.26
C ALA A 156 10.87 -26.21 -3.55
N ASP A 157 10.26 -25.79 -4.65
CA ASP A 157 10.89 -25.67 -5.97
C ASP A 157 10.99 -24.19 -6.38
N PRO A 158 12.15 -23.70 -6.84
CA PRO A 158 12.28 -22.33 -7.36
C PRO A 158 11.34 -22.00 -8.54
N SER A 159 10.83 -22.97 -9.26
CA SER A 159 9.82 -22.78 -10.31
C SER A 159 8.48 -22.29 -9.74
N LEU A 160 8.13 -22.69 -8.52
CA LEU A 160 6.90 -22.29 -7.84
C LEU A 160 6.80 -20.77 -7.70
N TYR A 161 7.87 -20.13 -7.29
CA TYR A 161 7.93 -18.67 -7.19
C TYR A 161 7.74 -17.99 -8.56
N ARG A 162 8.31 -18.56 -9.64
CA ARG A 162 8.11 -18.00 -10.99
C ARG A 162 6.66 -18.11 -11.45
N VAL A 163 5.99 -19.20 -11.11
CA VAL A 163 4.56 -19.37 -11.37
C VAL A 163 3.77 -18.35 -10.53
N ALA A 164 4.10 -18.17 -9.25
CA ALA A 164 3.45 -17.19 -8.39
C ALA A 164 3.58 -15.76 -8.94
N ILE A 165 4.75 -15.34 -9.43
CA ILE A 165 4.95 -14.04 -10.12
C ILE A 165 4.02 -13.89 -11.32
N GLY A 166 3.86 -14.95 -12.12
CA GLY A 166 2.96 -14.95 -13.28
C GLY A 166 1.49 -14.80 -12.88
N VAL A 167 1.05 -15.55 -11.86
CA VAL A 167 -0.32 -15.49 -11.33
C VAL A 167 -0.62 -14.10 -10.75
N ILE A 168 0.28 -13.56 -9.92
CA ILE A 168 0.12 -12.22 -9.33
C ILE A 168 0.14 -11.14 -10.41
N GLY A 169 1.00 -11.27 -11.44
CA GLY A 169 1.01 -10.35 -12.58
C GLY A 169 -0.33 -10.33 -13.31
N GLY A 170 -0.85 -11.49 -13.68
CA GLY A 170 -2.16 -11.60 -14.33
C GLY A 170 -3.32 -11.09 -13.47
N LEU A 171 -3.30 -11.36 -12.17
CA LEU A 171 -4.31 -10.82 -11.24
C LEU A 171 -4.26 -9.29 -11.18
N PHE A 172 -3.09 -8.71 -11.14
CA PHE A 172 -2.92 -7.24 -11.11
C PHE A 172 -3.37 -6.60 -12.42
N ASP A 173 -3.09 -7.23 -13.57
CA ASP A 173 -3.57 -6.76 -14.86
C ASP A 173 -5.10 -6.83 -14.96
N LEU A 174 -5.73 -7.92 -14.47
CA LEU A 174 -7.19 -8.03 -14.40
C LEU A 174 -7.83 -6.94 -13.53
N VAL A 175 -7.21 -6.60 -12.39
CA VAL A 175 -7.70 -5.50 -11.54
C VAL A 175 -7.53 -4.16 -12.26
N ALA A 176 -6.41 -3.95 -12.95
CA ALA A 176 -6.18 -2.72 -13.72
C ALA A 176 -7.20 -2.57 -14.85
N ASP A 177 -7.49 -3.63 -15.59
CA ASP A 177 -8.50 -3.65 -16.66
C ASP A 177 -9.92 -3.41 -16.12
N TRP A 178 -10.24 -3.96 -14.96
CA TRP A 178 -11.54 -3.76 -14.32
C TRP A 178 -11.79 -2.29 -13.93
N MET A 179 -10.73 -1.51 -13.74
CA MET A 179 -10.85 -0.09 -13.36
C MET A 179 -10.97 0.88 -14.54
N LEU A 180 -10.80 0.42 -15.79
CA LEU A 180 -10.95 1.22 -17.01
C LEU A 180 -12.41 1.33 -17.43
#